data_c01323206e4c266f762746eb7bca9a1e
#
_entry.id   c01323206e4c266f762746eb7bca9a1e
#
_cell.length_a   1.000
_cell.length_b   1.000
_cell.length_c   1.000
_cell.angle_alpha   90.00
_cell.angle_beta   90.00
_cell.angle_gamma   90.00
#
_symmetry.space_group_name_H-M   'P 1'
#
loop_
_entity.id
_entity.type
_entity.pdbx_description
1 polymer ?
#
loop_
_entity_poly.entity_id
_entity_poly.type
_entity_poly.pdbx_seq_one_letter_code
_entity_poly.pdbx_strand_id
1 'polypeptide(L)'
;DIYDGKTTFKDTWTEPITMWKELVDKGYLSSDLLGSTSDEIVTAFATGQVGMILSGSWNLDTINSINPDMNYKCIPVPGTSEDYYCGAVNVGLCINSASENIELAKAFLDFAASPEGLEKQYQGYGGFTIAEGYTPDLPAQITDAVEGVKEGKYYIPMADWLSYTESLRLTYVQSLQDCMAGTITPEEAASRLDDKLAEVSAE
;
A
#
# COMPACT_ATOMS: atom_id res chain seq x y z
N ASP A 1 -1.61 8.72 18.74
CA ASP A 1 -2.54 9.66 19.41
C ASP A 1 -3.98 9.12 19.40
N ILE A 2 -4.51 8.56 18.28
CA ILE A 2 -5.86 7.98 18.21
C ILE A 2 -5.95 6.80 19.18
N TYR A 3 -5.05 5.84 19.11
CA TYR A 3 -5.00 4.67 20.00
C TYR A 3 -4.77 5.00 21.48
N ASP A 4 -4.19 6.17 21.75
CA ASP A 4 -3.98 6.68 23.11
C ASP A 4 -5.20 7.48 23.63
N GLY A 5 -6.24 7.61 22.83
CA GLY A 5 -7.44 8.39 23.18
C GLY A 5 -7.23 9.90 23.25
N LYS A 6 -6.15 10.44 22.64
CA LYS A 6 -5.87 11.89 22.61
C LYS A 6 -6.62 12.62 21.50
N THR A 7 -7.04 11.89 20.49
CA THR A 7 -7.84 12.37 19.35
C THR A 7 -8.63 11.20 18.77
N THR A 8 -9.48 11.48 17.76
CA THR A 8 -10.33 10.49 17.12
C THR A 8 -10.06 10.42 15.61
N PHE A 9 -10.52 9.36 14.96
CA PHE A 9 -10.57 9.32 13.49
C PHE A 9 -11.46 10.43 12.95
N LYS A 10 -12.60 10.68 13.60
CA LYS A 10 -13.50 11.77 13.23
C LYS A 10 -12.78 13.11 13.18
N ASP A 11 -11.98 13.43 14.19
CA ASP A 11 -11.28 14.73 14.28
C ASP A 11 -10.15 14.88 13.27
N THR A 12 -9.53 13.78 12.85
CA THR A 12 -8.30 13.80 12.05
C THR A 12 -8.50 13.32 10.62
N TRP A 13 -9.47 12.45 10.36
CA TRP A 13 -9.66 11.79 9.06
C TRP A 13 -10.84 12.34 8.25
N THR A 14 -11.74 13.10 8.86
CA THR A 14 -12.87 13.70 8.13
C THR A 14 -12.39 14.57 6.97
N GLU A 15 -11.37 15.42 7.19
CA GLU A 15 -10.83 16.29 6.14
C GLU A 15 -10.17 15.49 4.99
N PRO A 16 -9.23 14.56 5.22
CA PRO A 16 -8.70 13.70 4.16
C PRO A 16 -9.75 12.93 3.38
N ILE A 17 -10.77 12.38 4.06
CA ILE A 17 -11.86 11.66 3.39
C ILE A 17 -12.71 12.62 2.55
N THR A 18 -12.92 13.86 3.03
CA THR A 18 -13.62 14.90 2.26
C THR A 18 -12.86 15.26 0.99
N MET A 19 -11.54 15.48 1.09
CA MET A 19 -10.69 15.75 -0.09
C MET A 19 -10.75 14.59 -1.10
N TRP A 20 -10.69 13.36 -0.61
CA TRP A 20 -10.82 12.17 -1.47
C TRP A 20 -12.22 12.10 -2.12
N LYS A 21 -13.30 12.36 -1.37
CA LYS A 21 -14.67 12.41 -1.90
C LYS A 21 -14.83 13.47 -2.97
N GLU A 22 -14.17 14.62 -2.84
CA GLU A 22 -14.18 15.64 -3.89
C GLU A 22 -13.61 15.14 -5.23
N LEU A 23 -12.63 14.25 -5.23
CA LEU A 23 -12.11 13.66 -6.47
C LEU A 23 -13.19 12.80 -7.17
N VAL A 24 -14.01 12.11 -6.37
CA VAL A 24 -15.16 11.34 -6.89
C VAL A 24 -16.22 12.30 -7.45
N ASP A 25 -16.59 13.33 -6.69
CA ASP A 25 -17.64 14.28 -7.08
C ASP A 25 -17.25 15.10 -8.33
N LYS A 26 -15.96 15.35 -8.53
CA LYS A 26 -15.41 15.98 -9.72
C LYS A 26 -15.21 15.03 -10.90
N GLY A 27 -15.51 13.73 -10.73
CA GLY A 27 -15.37 12.71 -11.77
C GLY A 27 -13.93 12.30 -12.08
N TYR A 28 -12.95 12.62 -11.21
CA TYR A 28 -11.57 12.17 -11.36
C TYR A 28 -11.40 10.71 -10.91
N LEU A 29 -12.21 10.28 -9.95
CA LEU A 29 -12.33 8.88 -9.55
C LEU A 29 -13.73 8.39 -9.95
N SER A 30 -13.78 7.31 -10.73
CA SER A 30 -15.07 6.77 -11.19
C SER A 30 -15.68 5.83 -10.15
N SER A 31 -16.96 6.06 -9.83
CA SER A 31 -17.74 5.11 -9.04
C SER A 31 -18.01 3.79 -9.77
N ASP A 32 -17.84 3.73 -11.08
CA ASP A 32 -18.00 2.51 -11.88
C ASP A 32 -16.92 1.46 -11.53
N LEU A 33 -15.83 1.90 -10.90
CA LEU A 33 -14.75 1.02 -10.41
C LEU A 33 -15.03 0.45 -9.01
N LEU A 34 -16.17 0.78 -8.38
CA LEU A 34 -16.60 0.16 -7.13
C LEU A 34 -16.74 -1.36 -7.32
N GLY A 35 -15.98 -2.12 -6.55
CA GLY A 35 -15.94 -3.58 -6.64
C GLY A 35 -14.95 -4.14 -7.66
N SER A 36 -14.21 -3.32 -8.38
CA SER A 36 -13.09 -3.80 -9.22
C SER A 36 -11.98 -4.40 -8.37
N THR A 37 -11.41 -5.46 -8.88
CA THR A 37 -10.23 -6.09 -8.29
C THR A 37 -8.95 -5.29 -8.60
N SER A 38 -7.88 -5.51 -7.83
CA SER A 38 -6.57 -4.92 -8.14
C SER A 38 -6.09 -5.26 -9.55
N ASP A 39 -6.33 -6.48 -10.01
CA ASP A 39 -5.88 -6.93 -11.34
C ASP A 39 -6.64 -6.21 -12.47
N GLU A 40 -7.95 -5.97 -12.28
CA GLU A 40 -8.76 -5.20 -13.24
C GLU A 40 -8.27 -3.75 -13.32
N ILE A 41 -7.95 -3.12 -12.18
CA ILE A 41 -7.42 -1.75 -12.14
C ILE A 41 -6.04 -1.67 -12.83
N VAL A 42 -5.14 -2.61 -12.56
CA VAL A 42 -3.83 -2.68 -13.20
C VAL A 42 -3.98 -2.90 -14.71
N THR A 43 -4.92 -3.75 -15.13
CA THR A 43 -5.22 -3.99 -16.55
C THR A 43 -5.76 -2.73 -17.22
N ALA A 44 -6.68 -2.01 -16.57
CA ALA A 44 -7.23 -0.75 -17.09
C ALA A 44 -6.12 0.30 -17.30
N PHE A 45 -5.16 0.38 -16.39
CA PHE A 45 -3.99 1.26 -16.55
C PHE A 45 -3.09 0.83 -17.70
N ALA A 46 -2.68 -0.44 -17.72
CA ALA A 46 -1.78 -0.97 -18.74
C ALA A 46 -2.37 -0.89 -20.16
N THR A 47 -3.70 -0.91 -20.29
CA THR A 47 -4.42 -0.75 -21.56
C THR A 47 -4.79 0.69 -21.89
N GLY A 48 -4.40 1.67 -21.04
CA GLY A 48 -4.63 3.10 -21.29
C GLY A 48 -6.07 3.57 -21.04
N GLN A 49 -6.89 2.78 -20.34
CA GLN A 49 -8.26 3.17 -19.99
C GLN A 49 -8.28 4.19 -18.84
N VAL A 50 -7.28 4.17 -17.97
CA VAL A 50 -7.07 5.15 -16.90
C VAL A 50 -5.65 5.72 -16.99
N GLY A 51 -5.49 7.01 -16.68
CA GLY A 51 -4.21 7.72 -16.78
C GLY A 51 -3.31 7.55 -15.57
N MET A 52 -3.86 7.19 -14.40
CA MET A 52 -3.14 6.99 -13.15
C MET A 52 -3.81 5.92 -12.32
N ILE A 53 -3.00 5.20 -11.54
CA ILE A 53 -3.49 4.27 -10.50
C ILE A 53 -2.67 4.46 -9.21
N LEU A 54 -3.28 4.18 -8.07
CA LEU A 54 -2.57 3.96 -6.82
C LEU A 54 -2.19 2.48 -6.77
N SER A 55 -0.90 2.22 -6.81
CA SER A 55 -0.35 0.88 -6.86
C SER A 55 1.08 0.87 -6.30
N GLY A 56 1.77 -0.24 -6.42
CA GLY A 56 3.14 -0.37 -5.97
C GLY A 56 4.02 -1.13 -6.96
N SER A 57 5.30 -1.18 -6.63
CA SER A 57 6.33 -1.81 -7.48
C SER A 57 6.05 -3.28 -7.83
N TRP A 58 5.27 -3.98 -7.02
CA TRP A 58 4.87 -5.38 -7.28
C TRP A 58 4.01 -5.58 -8.53
N ASN A 59 3.45 -4.51 -9.10
CA ASN A 59 2.65 -4.58 -10.33
C ASN A 59 3.43 -4.21 -11.60
N LEU A 60 4.71 -3.85 -11.51
CA LEU A 60 5.52 -3.48 -12.66
C LEU A 60 5.57 -4.60 -13.71
N ASP A 61 5.83 -5.83 -13.30
CA ASP A 61 5.92 -6.96 -14.20
C ASP A 61 4.59 -7.24 -14.90
N THR A 62 3.47 -7.11 -14.17
CA THR A 62 2.12 -7.27 -14.75
C THR A 62 1.85 -6.18 -15.79
N ILE A 63 2.14 -4.92 -15.48
CA ILE A 63 1.96 -3.81 -16.42
C ILE A 63 2.82 -4.01 -17.68
N ASN A 64 4.10 -4.33 -17.50
CA ASN A 64 5.02 -4.54 -18.59
C ASN A 64 4.69 -5.80 -19.44
N SER A 65 4.09 -6.82 -18.83
CA SER A 65 3.61 -8.01 -19.56
C SER A 65 2.41 -7.71 -20.44
N ILE A 66 1.51 -6.82 -19.99
CA ILE A 66 0.32 -6.42 -20.74
C ILE A 66 0.71 -5.44 -21.85
N ASN A 67 1.57 -4.47 -21.55
CA ASN A 67 1.98 -3.42 -22.48
C ASN A 67 3.49 -3.11 -22.33
N PRO A 68 4.35 -3.87 -23.04
CA PRO A 68 5.82 -3.71 -22.96
C PRO A 68 6.32 -2.33 -23.38
N ASP A 69 5.59 -1.64 -24.24
CA ASP A 69 5.97 -0.32 -24.79
C ASP A 69 5.38 0.84 -23.98
N MET A 70 4.70 0.56 -22.85
CA MET A 70 4.07 1.60 -22.06
C MET A 70 5.11 2.50 -21.38
N ASN A 71 5.02 3.80 -21.65
CA ASN A 71 5.84 4.80 -20.96
C ASN A 71 5.10 5.33 -19.74
N TYR A 72 5.55 4.97 -18.55
CA TYR A 72 4.98 5.38 -17.28
C TYR A 72 6.05 5.53 -16.20
N LYS A 73 5.70 6.15 -15.10
CA LYS A 73 6.61 6.41 -13.98
C LYS A 73 5.85 6.36 -12.65
N CYS A 74 6.52 5.85 -11.62
CA CYS A 74 6.04 6.00 -10.25
C CYS A 74 6.34 7.41 -9.75
N ILE A 75 5.31 8.08 -9.25
CA ILE A 75 5.42 9.41 -8.66
C ILE A 75 4.98 9.35 -7.20
N PRO A 76 5.47 10.25 -6.34
CA PRO A 76 4.98 10.33 -4.97
C PRO A 76 3.50 10.73 -4.92
N VAL A 77 2.83 10.38 -3.83
CA VAL A 77 1.49 10.90 -3.54
C VAL A 77 1.63 12.36 -3.14
N PRO A 78 0.93 13.29 -3.81
CA PRO A 78 0.98 14.70 -3.45
C PRO A 78 0.46 14.92 -2.03
N GLY A 79 1.24 15.60 -1.22
CA GLY A 79 0.86 16.03 0.12
C GLY A 79 0.55 17.51 0.17
N THR A 80 0.04 18.00 1.31
CA THR A 80 -0.25 19.43 1.51
C THR A 80 1.00 20.26 1.74
N SER A 81 2.08 19.67 2.23
CA SER A 81 3.37 20.33 2.52
C SER A 81 4.52 19.70 1.78
N GLU A 82 4.54 18.40 1.65
CA GLU A 82 5.57 17.60 0.98
C GLU A 82 4.94 16.42 0.28
N ASP A 83 5.60 15.93 -0.75
CA ASP A 83 5.19 14.72 -1.47
C ASP A 83 5.88 13.52 -0.87
N TYR A 84 5.15 12.42 -0.66
CA TYR A 84 5.66 11.21 -0.05
C TYR A 84 5.39 9.97 -0.90
N TYR A 85 6.35 9.05 -0.87
CA TYR A 85 6.11 7.69 -1.31
C TYR A 85 5.47 6.88 -0.16
N CYS A 86 4.56 6.00 -0.49
CA CYS A 86 4.07 5.01 0.46
C CYS A 86 5.02 3.81 0.42
N GLY A 87 5.73 3.58 1.51
CA GLY A 87 6.64 2.45 1.67
C GLY A 87 6.11 1.50 2.73
N ALA A 88 6.22 0.20 2.48
CA ALA A 88 5.90 -0.83 3.47
C ALA A 88 6.98 -1.89 3.47
N VAL A 89 7.25 -2.46 4.66
CA VAL A 89 8.03 -3.69 4.77
C VAL A 89 7.23 -4.79 4.07
N ASN A 90 7.86 -5.42 3.09
CA ASN A 90 7.24 -6.50 2.33
C ASN A 90 7.29 -7.82 3.14
N VAL A 91 7.05 -8.91 2.49
CA VAL A 91 6.93 -10.27 3.03
C VAL A 91 8.07 -10.59 4.01
N GLY A 92 7.71 -10.98 5.23
CA GLY A 92 8.62 -11.57 6.20
C GLY A 92 8.61 -13.10 6.08
N LEU A 93 9.78 -13.73 6.14
CA LEU A 93 9.90 -15.17 6.19
C LEU A 93 9.92 -15.63 7.65
N CYS A 94 9.07 -16.59 7.99
CA CYS A 94 8.97 -17.16 9.34
C CYS A 94 9.25 -18.65 9.32
N ILE A 95 9.89 -19.17 10.37
CA ILE A 95 10.07 -20.60 10.59
C ILE A 95 9.02 -21.08 11.60
N ASN A 96 8.26 -22.11 11.24
CA ASN A 96 7.38 -22.77 12.19
C ASN A 96 8.21 -23.45 13.29
N SER A 97 8.03 -23.04 14.54
CA SER A 97 8.79 -23.59 15.70
C SER A 97 8.57 -25.08 15.93
N ALA A 98 7.48 -25.66 15.40
CA ALA A 98 7.20 -27.09 15.45
C ALA A 98 7.73 -27.87 14.25
N SER A 99 8.52 -27.23 13.34
CA SER A 99 9.11 -27.91 12.19
C SER A 99 10.17 -28.93 12.62
N GLU A 100 10.16 -30.10 12.02
CA GLU A 100 11.22 -31.12 12.20
C GLU A 100 12.50 -30.76 11.41
N ASN A 101 12.47 -29.72 10.56
CA ASN A 101 13.56 -29.30 9.68
C ASN A 101 14.03 -27.88 9.93
N ILE A 102 14.11 -27.47 11.19
CA ILE A 102 14.47 -26.07 11.57
C ILE A 102 15.83 -25.64 10.99
N GLU A 103 16.84 -26.52 11.05
CA GLU A 103 18.19 -26.20 10.53
C GLU A 103 18.20 -26.03 8.99
N LEU A 104 17.42 -26.82 8.28
CA LEU A 104 17.25 -26.62 6.83
C LEU A 104 16.51 -25.33 6.52
N ALA A 105 15.48 -24.99 7.31
CA ALA A 105 14.76 -23.73 7.17
C ALA A 105 15.67 -22.53 7.43
N LYS A 106 16.55 -22.58 8.44
CA LYS A 106 17.56 -21.55 8.68
C LYS A 106 18.53 -21.41 7.51
N ALA A 107 19.05 -22.53 6.99
CA ALA A 107 19.94 -22.52 5.82
C ALA A 107 19.26 -21.88 4.59
N PHE A 108 17.95 -22.10 4.43
CA PHE A 108 17.17 -21.44 3.39
C PHE A 108 17.08 -19.92 3.64
N LEU A 109 16.85 -19.47 4.89
CA LEU A 109 16.83 -18.04 5.22
C LEU A 109 18.19 -17.38 4.97
N ASP A 110 19.29 -18.04 5.33
CA ASP A 110 20.64 -17.55 5.07
C ASP A 110 20.89 -17.40 3.56
N PHE A 111 20.45 -18.38 2.75
CA PHE A 111 20.49 -18.28 1.31
C PHE A 111 19.60 -17.13 0.80
N ALA A 112 18.35 -17.04 1.27
CA ALA A 112 17.41 -15.99 0.85
C ALA A 112 17.93 -14.57 1.16
N ALA A 113 18.69 -14.40 2.24
CA ALA A 113 19.32 -13.13 2.61
C ALA A 113 20.68 -12.89 1.88
N SER A 114 21.22 -13.86 1.18
CA SER A 114 22.44 -13.71 0.39
C SER A 114 22.23 -12.85 -0.86
N PRO A 115 23.28 -12.24 -1.45
CA PRO A 115 23.16 -11.50 -2.71
C PRO A 115 22.48 -12.30 -3.83
N GLU A 116 22.80 -13.60 -3.97
CA GLU A 116 22.16 -14.47 -4.97
C GLU A 116 20.68 -14.70 -4.68
N GLY A 117 20.32 -14.94 -3.42
CA GLY A 117 18.93 -15.11 -3.00
C GLY A 117 18.11 -13.83 -3.19
N LEU A 118 18.68 -12.68 -2.83
CA LEU A 118 18.07 -11.37 -3.03
C LEU A 118 17.84 -11.06 -4.51
N GLU A 119 18.80 -11.37 -5.37
CA GLU A 119 18.66 -11.21 -6.81
C GLU A 119 17.47 -12.01 -7.36
N LYS A 120 17.33 -13.28 -6.94
CA LYS A 120 16.22 -14.12 -7.35
C LYS A 120 14.86 -13.63 -6.81
N GLN A 121 14.82 -13.18 -5.56
CA GLN A 121 13.61 -12.60 -4.98
C GLN A 121 13.22 -11.30 -5.68
N TYR A 122 14.18 -10.44 -5.95
CA TYR A 122 13.94 -9.17 -6.62
C TYR A 122 13.34 -9.37 -8.01
N GLN A 123 13.91 -10.30 -8.80
CA GLN A 123 13.38 -10.65 -10.11
C GLN A 123 11.93 -11.16 -10.07
N GLY A 124 11.50 -11.77 -8.95
CA GLY A 124 10.16 -12.32 -8.79
C GLY A 124 9.12 -11.36 -8.22
N TYR A 125 9.53 -10.32 -7.49
CA TYR A 125 8.59 -9.47 -6.73
C TYR A 125 8.55 -7.99 -7.15
N GLY A 126 9.41 -7.56 -8.06
CA GLY A 126 9.47 -6.16 -8.49
C GLY A 126 9.71 -5.15 -7.35
N GLY A 127 10.15 -5.62 -6.18
CA GLY A 127 10.47 -4.81 -5.03
C GLY A 127 11.91 -4.33 -5.02
N PHE A 128 12.33 -3.64 -3.98
CA PHE A 128 13.74 -3.33 -3.73
C PHE A 128 14.12 -3.75 -2.33
N THR A 129 15.41 -4.06 -2.13
CA THR A 129 15.93 -4.49 -0.84
C THR A 129 16.67 -3.38 -0.13
N ILE A 130 16.61 -3.38 1.20
CA ILE A 130 17.44 -2.55 2.08
C ILE A 130 18.67 -3.31 2.62
N ALA A 131 18.92 -4.53 2.12
CA ALA A 131 20.04 -5.33 2.56
C ALA A 131 21.37 -4.66 2.19
N GLU A 132 22.30 -4.60 3.15
CA GLU A 132 23.65 -4.08 2.93
C GLU A 132 24.41 -4.97 1.93
N GLY A 133 25.22 -4.33 1.07
CA GLY A 133 26.08 -5.03 0.13
C GLY A 133 25.39 -5.57 -1.12
N TYR A 134 24.11 -5.31 -1.31
CA TYR A 134 23.39 -5.63 -2.53
C TYR A 134 22.68 -4.39 -3.10
N THR A 135 22.91 -4.12 -4.37
CA THR A 135 22.22 -3.04 -5.11
C THR A 135 21.56 -3.66 -6.33
N PRO A 136 20.22 -3.74 -6.35
CA PRO A 136 19.50 -4.27 -7.51
C PRO A 136 19.61 -3.33 -8.73
N ASP A 137 19.51 -3.89 -9.91
CA ASP A 137 19.28 -3.13 -11.13
C ASP A 137 17.79 -2.72 -11.18
N LEU A 138 17.54 -1.43 -10.97
CA LEU A 138 16.19 -0.92 -10.81
C LEU A 138 15.56 -0.55 -12.14
N PRO A 139 14.31 -0.98 -12.40
CA PRO A 139 13.56 -0.46 -13.53
C PRO A 139 13.43 1.07 -13.47
N ALA A 140 13.58 1.72 -14.63
CA ALA A 140 13.53 3.19 -14.73
C ALA A 140 12.25 3.80 -14.14
N GLN A 141 11.16 3.04 -14.14
CA GLN A 141 9.86 3.46 -13.61
C GLN A 141 9.87 3.75 -12.10
N ILE A 142 10.77 3.11 -11.33
CA ILE A 142 10.80 3.23 -9.85
C ILE A 142 12.09 3.84 -9.31
N THR A 143 13.04 4.22 -10.16
CA THR A 143 14.34 4.75 -9.71
C THR A 143 14.17 5.95 -8.78
N ASP A 144 13.36 6.93 -9.15
CA ASP A 144 13.12 8.11 -8.32
C ASP A 144 12.39 7.76 -7.00
N ALA A 145 11.49 6.76 -7.03
CA ALA A 145 10.80 6.32 -5.83
C ALA A 145 11.78 5.69 -4.81
N VAL A 146 12.72 4.88 -5.30
CA VAL A 146 13.76 4.29 -4.44
C VAL A 146 14.70 5.36 -3.88
N GLU A 147 15.07 6.34 -4.68
CA GLU A 147 15.87 7.48 -4.20
C GLU A 147 15.12 8.30 -3.16
N GLY A 148 13.85 8.61 -3.40
CA GLY A 148 13.00 9.31 -2.43
C GLY A 148 12.87 8.55 -1.11
N VAL A 149 12.70 7.24 -1.15
CA VAL A 149 12.66 6.41 0.06
C VAL A 149 14.01 6.44 0.80
N LYS A 150 15.14 6.37 0.09
CA LYS A 150 16.48 6.49 0.70
C LYS A 150 16.72 7.86 1.36
N GLU A 151 16.11 8.91 0.81
CA GLU A 151 16.14 10.27 1.38
C GLU A 151 15.17 10.47 2.56
N GLY A 152 14.40 9.44 2.93
CA GLY A 152 13.41 9.51 4.00
C GLY A 152 12.07 10.13 3.60
N LYS A 153 11.82 10.35 2.31
CA LYS A 153 10.56 10.87 1.77
C LYS A 153 9.51 9.76 1.62
N TYR A 154 9.25 9.05 2.69
CA TYR A 154 8.23 8.01 2.70
C TYR A 154 7.50 7.95 4.03
N TYR A 155 6.31 7.38 4.00
CA TYR A 155 5.62 6.99 5.22
C TYR A 155 5.09 5.55 5.08
N ILE A 156 4.88 4.91 6.22
CA ILE A 156 4.38 3.53 6.31
C ILE A 156 2.96 3.59 6.86
N PRO A 157 1.92 3.59 6.00
CA PRO A 157 0.57 3.95 6.44
C PRO A 157 -0.05 2.93 7.39
N MET A 158 0.22 1.66 7.20
CA MET A 158 -0.44 0.59 7.97
C MET A 158 0.42 -0.05 9.04
N ALA A 159 1.73 0.11 9.00
CA ALA A 159 2.63 -0.49 9.98
C ALA A 159 2.54 0.18 11.35
N ASP A 160 2.12 1.45 11.40
CA ASP A 160 1.88 2.16 12.65
C ASP A 160 0.52 1.80 13.29
N TRP A 161 -0.32 1.05 12.58
CA TRP A 161 -1.55 0.50 13.13
C TRP A 161 -1.22 -0.77 13.91
N LEU A 162 -0.60 -0.59 15.06
CA LEU A 162 0.00 -1.67 15.85
C LEU A 162 -1.01 -2.71 16.36
N SER A 163 -2.28 -2.36 16.41
CA SER A 163 -3.34 -3.24 16.91
C SER A 163 -4.58 -3.12 16.03
N TYR A 164 -5.35 -4.21 15.92
CA TYR A 164 -6.64 -4.24 15.22
C TYR A 164 -6.59 -3.87 13.73
N THR A 165 -5.40 -3.90 13.12
CA THR A 165 -5.14 -3.43 11.75
C THR A 165 -6.14 -3.96 10.75
N GLU A 166 -6.41 -5.25 10.76
CA GLU A 166 -7.29 -5.87 9.76
C GLU A 166 -8.76 -5.45 9.93
N SER A 167 -9.25 -5.39 11.16
CA SER A 167 -10.62 -4.95 11.44
C SER A 167 -10.84 -3.50 11.05
N LEU A 168 -9.89 -2.63 11.38
CA LEU A 168 -9.94 -1.21 11.00
C LEU A 168 -9.79 -1.02 9.49
N ARG A 169 -8.91 -1.79 8.84
CA ARG A 169 -8.73 -1.75 7.39
C ARG A 169 -10.01 -2.11 6.64
N LEU A 170 -10.67 -3.19 7.04
CA LEU A 170 -11.93 -3.61 6.42
C LEU A 170 -13.02 -2.56 6.61
N THR A 171 -13.14 -2.00 7.82
CA THR A 171 -14.09 -0.93 8.10
C THR A 171 -13.79 0.34 7.30
N TYR A 172 -12.51 0.70 7.16
CA TYR A 172 -12.07 1.82 6.35
C TYR A 172 -12.45 1.64 4.87
N VAL A 173 -12.09 0.50 4.28
CA VAL A 173 -12.41 0.21 2.88
C VAL A 173 -13.91 0.27 2.63
N GLN A 174 -14.71 -0.37 3.48
CA GLN A 174 -16.18 -0.34 3.34
C GLN A 174 -16.74 1.07 3.50
N SER A 175 -16.24 1.84 4.46
CA SER A 175 -16.68 3.21 4.69
C SER A 175 -16.33 4.13 3.51
N LEU A 176 -15.17 3.96 2.89
CA LEU A 176 -14.82 4.69 1.67
C LEU A 176 -15.71 4.31 0.50
N GLN A 177 -16.02 3.04 0.32
CA GLN A 177 -16.94 2.58 -0.73
C GLN A 177 -18.34 3.16 -0.54
N ASP A 178 -18.87 3.15 0.68
CA ASP A 178 -20.19 3.73 1.01
C ASP A 178 -20.19 5.25 0.80
N CYS A 179 -19.10 5.93 1.17
CA CYS A 179 -18.93 7.35 0.94
C CYS A 179 -18.85 7.67 -0.57
N MET A 180 -18.14 6.85 -1.35
CA MET A 180 -18.05 6.96 -2.81
C MET A 180 -19.41 6.77 -3.47
N ALA A 181 -20.21 5.82 -2.98
CA ALA A 181 -21.57 5.58 -3.42
C ALA A 181 -22.56 6.69 -2.99
N GLY A 182 -22.14 7.62 -2.12
CA GLY A 182 -22.97 8.71 -1.60
C GLY A 182 -24.00 8.27 -0.54
N THR A 183 -23.82 7.08 0.05
CA THR A 183 -24.72 6.55 1.10
C THR A 183 -24.39 7.06 2.49
N ILE A 184 -23.15 7.50 2.70
CA ILE A 184 -22.71 8.14 3.95
C ILE A 184 -21.83 9.37 3.67
N THR A 185 -21.71 10.24 4.66
CA THR A 185 -20.80 11.40 4.60
C THR A 185 -19.36 11.03 4.98
N PRO A 186 -18.35 11.85 4.63
CA PRO A 186 -16.98 11.70 5.11
C PRO A 186 -16.87 11.64 6.63
N GLU A 187 -17.65 12.45 7.34
CA GLU A 187 -17.70 12.47 8.80
C GLU A 187 -18.23 11.14 9.37
N GLU A 188 -19.31 10.60 8.78
CA GLU A 188 -19.84 9.29 9.16
C GLU A 188 -18.84 8.17 8.88
N ALA A 189 -18.11 8.25 7.75
CA ALA A 189 -17.07 7.29 7.42
C ALA A 189 -15.94 7.28 8.47
N ALA A 190 -15.49 8.45 8.90
CA ALA A 190 -14.48 8.58 9.95
C ALA A 190 -15.03 8.10 11.32
N SER A 191 -16.28 8.45 11.67
CA SER A 191 -16.90 8.02 12.93
C SER A 191 -17.04 6.49 13.03
N ARG A 192 -17.31 5.79 11.93
CA ARG A 192 -17.33 4.31 11.91
C ARG A 192 -16.01 3.67 12.32
N LEU A 193 -14.89 4.34 12.06
CA LEU A 193 -13.57 3.86 12.50
C LEU A 193 -13.41 4.03 14.02
N ASP A 194 -13.93 5.12 14.59
CA ASP A 194 -13.93 5.31 16.04
C ASP A 194 -14.79 4.26 16.74
N ASP A 195 -15.99 3.99 16.21
CA ASP A 195 -16.89 2.95 16.74
C ASP A 195 -16.21 1.57 16.65
N LYS A 196 -15.55 1.27 15.52
CA LYS A 196 -14.84 0.00 15.34
C LYS A 196 -13.64 -0.14 16.27
N LEU A 197 -12.88 0.93 16.47
CA LEU A 197 -11.76 0.94 17.41
C LEU A 197 -12.26 0.69 18.85
N ALA A 198 -13.35 1.33 19.24
CA ALA A 198 -13.96 1.13 20.55
C ALA A 198 -14.45 -0.33 20.75
N GLU A 199 -15.08 -0.92 19.72
CA GLU A 199 -15.52 -2.32 19.73
C GLU A 199 -14.35 -3.28 19.96
N VAL A 200 -13.31 -3.22 19.11
CA VAL A 200 -12.18 -4.17 19.15
C VAL A 200 -11.21 -3.94 20.32
N SER A 201 -11.24 -2.73 20.91
CA SER A 201 -10.43 -2.42 22.10
C SER A 201 -11.08 -2.92 23.40
N ALA A 202 -12.36 -3.30 23.36
CA ALA A 202 -13.08 -3.83 24.50
C ALA A 202 -13.00 -5.37 24.61
N GLU A 203 -12.50 -6.06 23.59
CA GLU A 203 -12.23 -7.51 23.55
C GLU A 203 -10.88 -7.85 24.18
#